data_91f0b1eea357986ed75b6acb5ba5f9a3
#
_entry.id   91f0b1eea357986ed75b6acb5ba5f9a3
#
_cell.length_a   1.000
_cell.length_b   1.000
_cell.length_c   1.000
_cell.angle_alpha   90.00
_cell.angle_beta   90.00
_cell.angle_gamma   90.00
#
_symmetry.space_group_name_H-M   'P 1'
#
loop_
_entity.id
_entity.type
_entity.pdbx_description
1 polymer ?
#
loop_
_entity_poly.entity_id
_entity_poly.type
_entity_poly.pdbx_seq_one_letter_code
_entity_poly.pdbx_strand_id
1 'polypeptide(L)'
;YAQSGSSTFTVPLGGQDHKFRCGFKEKKRDLTVNAGTGGSVSPSGTNSYRVEKPISITATPDSGYEFAGWTVTQGDVTIENPGSPATTATLHNDNSTITANFKSGAELVFTVRASANKIVPMPTLGSGPYTVDYGDGKVAHEVNLRAPGYTQYPGSYHTYSADGEYTVTIKGPAATAFSFRGTRNSDLQYINPCPAKSILKNTIDISCVTSLEDAFSGMKSLESIECDLFESCKGRVTTCANIFDQCTNLHTIYNGLFEGFDKCTDFSLAFHYTALNSIPANTFRGCTSAVKFNSTFSAIPNILSIPAGLFDDCVNAKEFAFTFELLNISSVPERLFAKCVKATFFRGTFRQSHVTTVPGNVFENCRAIENVSSCFENCSWITSLPEMWNTSLYPQIKTYNAYAKNCNKASNYSAVPAAWK
;
A
#
# COMPACT_ATOMS: atom_id res chain seq x y z
N TYR A 1 -22.65 33.21 37.40
CA TYR A 1 -23.94 33.35 38.11
C TYR A 1 -24.13 32.27 39.12
N ALA A 2 -24.64 32.70 40.29
CA ALA A 2 -25.17 31.86 41.35
C ALA A 2 -24.13 31.04 42.10
N GLN A 3 -23.58 31.67 43.09
CA GLN A 3 -23.55 30.96 44.32
C GLN A 3 -24.55 31.58 45.28
N SER A 4 -25.52 30.78 45.61
CA SER A 4 -26.38 30.92 46.77
C SER A 4 -25.55 30.80 48.04
N GLY A 5 -24.82 31.80 48.39
CA GLY A 5 -24.37 32.04 49.74
C GLY A 5 -25.31 33.06 50.31
N SER A 6 -26.31 32.62 51.06
CA SER A 6 -27.16 33.50 51.84
C SER A 6 -26.30 34.19 52.85
N SER A 7 -25.95 35.46 52.64
CA SER A 7 -25.36 36.33 53.62
C SER A 7 -26.48 37.18 54.15
N THR A 8 -27.06 36.77 55.25
CA THR A 8 -27.98 37.62 56.01
C THR A 8 -27.18 38.62 56.82
N PHE A 9 -27.48 39.90 56.65
CA PHE A 9 -27.00 40.93 57.55
C PHE A 9 -28.22 41.66 58.15
N THR A 10 -28.12 41.94 59.40
CA THR A 10 -29.17 42.62 60.13
C THR A 10 -28.97 44.14 60.04
N VAL A 11 -29.97 44.87 59.56
CA VAL A 11 -29.97 46.33 59.51
C VAL A 11 -30.64 46.83 60.77
N PRO A 12 -30.00 47.63 61.65
CA PRO A 12 -30.67 48.26 62.77
C PRO A 12 -31.69 49.25 62.23
N LEU A 13 -32.93 49.15 62.72
CA LEU A 13 -34.03 50.12 62.47
C LEU A 13 -33.76 51.44 63.16
N GLY A 14 -32.97 52.32 62.55
CA GLY A 14 -32.79 53.70 62.92
C GLY A 14 -32.79 54.56 61.67
N GLY A 15 -33.75 55.41 61.49
CA GLY A 15 -34.21 56.15 60.33
C GLY A 15 -33.16 56.93 59.53
N GLN A 16 -32.11 56.26 59.03
CA GLN A 16 -31.14 56.80 58.06
C GLN A 16 -31.04 55.91 56.91
N ASP A 17 -30.90 56.46 55.68
CA ASP A 17 -30.68 55.77 54.44
C ASP A 17 -29.28 55.09 54.44
N HIS A 18 -29.26 53.78 54.51
CA HIS A 18 -28.05 52.99 54.43
C HIS A 18 -27.79 52.56 53.01
N LYS A 19 -26.71 53.03 52.40
CA LYS A 19 -26.23 52.58 51.06
C LYS A 19 -25.26 51.44 51.23
N PHE A 20 -25.65 50.27 50.78
CA PHE A 20 -24.75 49.09 50.67
C PHE A 20 -24.11 49.02 49.34
N ARG A 21 -22.76 48.86 49.30
CA ARG A 21 -22.02 48.54 48.09
C ARG A 21 -21.51 47.09 48.16
N CYS A 22 -22.09 46.18 47.38
CA CYS A 22 -21.56 44.85 47.24
C CYS A 22 -20.44 44.89 46.19
N GLY A 23 -19.22 44.62 46.57
CA GLY A 23 -18.11 44.42 45.63
C GLY A 23 -17.97 42.94 45.31
N PHE A 24 -18.28 42.59 44.10
CA PHE A 24 -18.02 41.22 43.63
C PHE A 24 -16.59 41.15 43.07
N LYS A 25 -15.77 40.25 43.63
CA LYS A 25 -14.51 39.88 42.97
C LYS A 25 -14.77 38.83 41.93
N GLU A 26 -14.30 39.09 40.71
CA GLU A 26 -14.37 38.11 39.66
C GLU A 26 -13.55 36.85 40.05
N LYS A 27 -14.20 35.70 39.96
CA LYS A 27 -13.51 34.42 40.15
C LYS A 27 -12.67 34.10 38.93
N LYS A 28 -11.38 33.99 39.11
CA LYS A 28 -10.45 33.59 38.06
C LYS A 28 -9.79 32.24 38.39
N ARG A 29 -9.41 31.50 37.38
CA ARG A 29 -8.61 30.26 37.43
C ARG A 29 -7.57 30.26 36.36
N ASP A 30 -6.53 29.49 36.56
CA ASP A 30 -5.45 29.36 35.60
C ASP A 30 -5.74 28.22 34.64
N LEU A 31 -5.59 28.51 33.34
CA LEU A 31 -5.55 27.53 32.28
C LEU A 31 -4.14 27.41 31.76
N THR A 32 -3.59 26.21 31.83
CA THR A 32 -2.33 25.85 31.16
C THR A 32 -2.69 25.15 29.86
N VAL A 33 -2.19 25.69 28.75
CA VAL A 33 -2.38 25.12 27.42
C VAL A 33 -1.03 24.65 26.90
N ASN A 34 -0.90 23.33 26.71
CA ASN A 34 0.32 22.68 26.26
C ASN A 34 0.17 22.18 24.81
N ALA A 35 1.28 22.19 24.07
CA ALA A 35 1.40 21.49 22.82
C ALA A 35 2.15 20.16 23.04
N GLY A 36 1.63 19.08 22.50
CA GLY A 36 2.38 17.84 22.31
C GLY A 36 3.42 17.99 21.20
N THR A 37 4.25 16.95 21.01
CA THR A 37 5.23 16.92 19.91
C THR A 37 4.51 16.99 18.55
N GLY A 38 4.98 17.88 17.66
CA GLY A 38 4.47 18.00 16.29
C GLY A 38 3.53 19.16 16.06
N GLY A 39 3.50 20.18 16.95
CA GLY A 39 2.73 21.39 16.71
C GLY A 39 2.87 22.44 17.80
N SER A 40 2.12 23.52 17.65
CA SER A 40 2.07 24.64 18.56
C SER A 40 0.63 24.98 18.96
N VAL A 41 0.47 25.79 20.02
CA VAL A 41 -0.84 26.21 20.51
C VAL A 41 -0.91 27.71 20.77
N SER A 42 -2.09 28.28 20.67
CA SER A 42 -2.39 29.66 21.06
C SER A 42 -3.71 29.71 21.82
N PRO A 43 -3.75 30.30 23.04
CA PRO A 43 -2.64 30.79 23.84
C PRO A 43 -1.74 29.62 24.29
N SER A 44 -0.47 29.87 24.61
CA SER A 44 0.45 28.87 25.15
C SER A 44 0.81 29.17 26.62
N GLY A 45 1.14 28.09 27.37
CA GLY A 45 1.52 28.20 28.79
C GLY A 45 0.34 28.52 29.69
N THR A 46 0.65 29.05 30.89
CA THR A 46 -0.32 29.30 31.92
C THR A 46 -0.80 30.74 31.91
N ASN A 47 -2.11 30.92 31.78
CA ASN A 47 -2.77 32.24 31.78
C ASN A 47 -4.03 32.20 32.68
N SER A 48 -4.36 33.35 33.33
CA SER A 48 -5.48 33.47 34.25
C SER A 48 -6.72 34.02 33.58
N TYR A 49 -7.81 33.26 33.58
CA TYR A 49 -9.06 33.59 32.91
C TYR A 49 -10.25 33.64 33.91
N ARG A 50 -11.32 34.34 33.52
CA ARG A 50 -12.59 34.32 34.24
C ARG A 50 -13.25 32.95 34.07
N VAL A 51 -13.77 32.40 35.16
CA VAL A 51 -14.56 31.17 35.08
C VAL A 51 -15.88 31.41 34.33
N GLU A 52 -16.42 30.35 33.76
CA GLU A 52 -17.67 30.34 32.97
C GLU A 52 -17.64 31.30 31.74
N LYS A 53 -16.47 31.57 31.21
CA LYS A 53 -16.31 32.32 29.97
C LYS A 53 -15.53 31.49 28.95
N PRO A 54 -16.02 31.42 27.69
CA PRO A 54 -15.30 30.75 26.63
C PRO A 54 -13.95 31.42 26.35
N ILE A 55 -12.92 30.62 26.23
CA ILE A 55 -11.54 31.00 25.90
C ILE A 55 -11.21 30.37 24.56
N SER A 56 -10.93 31.16 23.54
CA SER A 56 -10.51 30.63 22.24
C SER A 56 -9.16 29.96 22.37
N ILE A 57 -9.05 28.72 21.89
CA ILE A 57 -7.83 27.93 21.81
C ILE A 57 -7.64 27.44 20.39
N THR A 58 -6.39 27.45 19.92
CA THR A 58 -6.02 27.01 18.59
C THR A 58 -4.77 26.14 18.65
N ALA A 59 -4.80 25.00 17.99
CA ALA A 59 -3.67 24.13 17.76
C ALA A 59 -3.24 24.25 16.29
N THR A 60 -1.93 24.40 16.04
CA THR A 60 -1.35 24.49 14.71
C THR A 60 -0.36 23.34 14.56
N PRO A 61 -0.65 22.33 13.72
CA PRO A 61 0.30 21.26 13.43
C PRO A 61 1.56 21.79 12.74
N ASP A 62 2.72 21.24 13.08
CA ASP A 62 3.97 21.43 12.35
C ASP A 62 3.89 20.70 11.01
N SER A 63 4.82 21.02 10.09
CA SER A 63 4.92 20.32 8.81
C SER A 63 5.05 18.81 9.03
N GLY A 64 4.18 18.03 8.38
CA GLY A 64 4.15 16.58 8.50
C GLY A 64 3.44 16.02 9.74
N TYR A 65 2.74 16.87 10.49
CA TYR A 65 1.87 16.44 11.58
C TYR A 65 0.42 16.83 11.30
N GLU A 66 -0.49 16.11 11.92
CA GLU A 66 -1.93 16.39 11.93
C GLU A 66 -2.41 16.58 13.37
N PHE A 67 -3.40 17.44 13.57
CA PHE A 67 -4.03 17.56 14.86
C PHE A 67 -4.79 16.27 15.21
N ALA A 68 -4.52 15.73 16.39
CA ALA A 68 -5.12 14.47 16.86
C ALA A 68 -6.19 14.65 17.95
N GLY A 69 -6.36 15.90 18.44
CA GLY A 69 -7.36 16.22 19.42
C GLY A 69 -6.83 16.96 20.63
N TRP A 70 -7.73 17.61 21.36
CA TRP A 70 -7.47 18.21 22.68
C TRP A 70 -7.76 17.21 23.80
N THR A 71 -6.92 17.15 24.81
CA THR A 71 -7.11 16.33 26.00
C THR A 71 -7.04 17.18 27.24
N VAL A 72 -8.01 17.04 28.16
CA VAL A 72 -7.93 17.58 29.52
C VAL A 72 -7.03 16.67 30.34
N THR A 73 -5.90 17.19 30.81
CA THR A 73 -4.93 16.42 31.60
C THR A 73 -5.03 16.69 33.09
N GLN A 74 -5.66 17.81 33.49
CA GLN A 74 -5.92 18.18 34.91
C GLN A 74 -7.04 19.21 35.02
N GLY A 75 -7.78 19.16 36.12
CA GLY A 75 -8.74 20.19 36.55
C GLY A 75 -10.14 20.04 35.97
N ASP A 76 -10.94 21.12 36.07
CA ASP A 76 -12.35 21.16 35.68
C ASP A 76 -12.55 22.19 34.56
N VAL A 77 -12.45 21.72 33.33
CA VAL A 77 -12.53 22.49 32.09
C VAL A 77 -13.30 21.72 31.01
N THR A 78 -14.23 22.41 30.35
CA THR A 78 -14.95 21.86 29.21
C THR A 78 -14.35 22.39 27.90
N ILE A 79 -14.08 21.51 26.96
CA ILE A 79 -13.68 21.86 25.58
C ILE A 79 -14.87 21.60 24.67
N GLU A 80 -15.32 22.62 23.94
CA GLU A 80 -16.56 22.57 23.14
C GLU A 80 -16.48 21.52 22.02
N ASN A 81 -15.38 21.50 21.28
CA ASN A 81 -15.11 20.49 20.27
C ASN A 81 -13.66 19.99 20.37
N PRO A 82 -13.39 18.90 21.12
CA PRO A 82 -12.03 18.39 21.30
C PRO A 82 -11.39 17.88 20.01
N GLY A 83 -12.17 17.55 18.97
CA GLY A 83 -11.69 17.09 17.67
C GLY A 83 -11.36 18.23 16.69
N SER A 84 -11.66 19.49 17.03
CA SER A 84 -11.35 20.63 16.17
C SER A 84 -10.07 21.33 16.63
N PRO A 85 -9.13 21.64 15.73
CA PRO A 85 -7.91 22.38 16.08
C PRO A 85 -8.21 23.80 16.60
N ALA A 86 -9.29 24.42 16.13
CA ALA A 86 -9.76 25.71 16.64
C ALA A 86 -11.11 25.52 17.35
N THR A 87 -11.17 25.82 18.65
CA THR A 87 -12.35 25.63 19.49
C THR A 87 -12.30 26.55 20.70
N THR A 88 -13.21 26.35 21.69
CA THR A 88 -13.21 27.08 22.94
C THR A 88 -13.05 26.13 24.12
N ALA A 89 -12.42 26.64 25.18
CA ALA A 89 -12.32 26.01 26.50
C ALA A 89 -13.03 26.88 27.55
N THR A 90 -13.77 26.29 28.47
CA THR A 90 -14.46 26.98 29.58
C THR A 90 -14.01 26.41 30.91
N LEU A 91 -13.40 27.25 31.76
CA LEU A 91 -12.96 26.89 33.09
C LEU A 91 -14.12 26.98 34.09
N HIS A 92 -14.18 26.05 35.03
CA HIS A 92 -15.22 26.00 36.10
C HIS A 92 -14.60 26.25 37.47
N ASN A 93 -14.30 25.20 38.23
CA ASN A 93 -13.95 25.36 39.63
C ASN A 93 -12.45 25.38 39.94
N ASP A 94 -11.65 24.70 39.13
CA ASP A 94 -10.23 24.45 39.39
C ASP A 94 -9.32 25.06 38.35
N ASN A 95 -8.04 25.22 38.71
CA ASN A 95 -7.00 25.42 37.74
C ASN A 95 -6.89 24.15 36.83
N SER A 96 -6.77 24.35 35.55
CA SER A 96 -6.87 23.25 34.61
C SER A 96 -5.73 23.24 33.62
N THR A 97 -5.43 22.07 33.12
CA THR A 97 -4.40 21.84 32.06
C THR A 97 -5.03 21.07 30.92
N ILE A 98 -4.85 21.60 29.73
CA ILE A 98 -5.22 20.94 28.48
C ILE A 98 -3.99 20.77 27.56
N THR A 99 -4.00 19.74 26.75
CA THR A 99 -2.93 19.46 25.81
C THR A 99 -3.50 19.21 24.42
N ALA A 100 -2.96 19.93 23.43
CA ALA A 100 -3.15 19.60 22.04
C ALA A 100 -2.27 18.42 21.67
N ASN A 101 -2.86 17.37 21.12
CA ASN A 101 -2.13 16.20 20.64
C ASN A 101 -1.98 16.27 19.12
N PHE A 102 -0.83 15.82 18.65
CA PHE A 102 -0.54 15.72 17.22
C PHE A 102 -0.07 14.29 16.92
N LYS A 103 -0.38 13.81 15.74
CA LYS A 103 0.14 12.55 15.21
C LYS A 103 0.98 12.84 13.98
N SER A 104 2.01 12.03 13.70
CA SER A 104 2.74 12.16 12.45
C SER A 104 1.75 11.96 11.29
N GLY A 105 1.80 12.87 10.31
CA GLY A 105 0.98 12.77 9.10
C GLY A 105 1.31 11.49 8.32
N ALA A 106 0.39 11.08 7.48
CA ALA A 106 0.61 9.97 6.58
C ALA A 106 1.80 10.25 5.65
N GLU A 107 2.66 9.25 5.45
CA GLU A 107 3.88 9.41 4.66
C GLU A 107 4.17 8.22 3.76
N LEU A 108 4.83 8.51 2.64
CA LEU A 108 5.46 7.55 1.74
C LEU A 108 6.98 7.78 1.81
N VAL A 109 7.74 6.74 2.17
CA VAL A 109 9.19 6.80 2.30
C VAL A 109 9.83 5.80 1.35
N PHE A 110 10.75 6.27 0.53
CA PHE A 110 11.49 5.44 -0.41
C PHE A 110 12.90 5.98 -0.64
N THR A 111 13.81 5.12 -1.07
CA THR A 111 15.16 5.53 -1.47
C THR A 111 15.23 5.72 -2.98
N VAL A 112 16.06 6.66 -3.41
CA VAL A 112 16.40 6.88 -4.83
C VAL A 112 17.90 6.86 -5.00
N ARG A 113 18.39 6.31 -6.12
CA ARG A 113 19.75 6.50 -6.57
C ARG A 113 19.78 7.64 -7.57
N ALA A 114 20.46 8.72 -7.25
CA ALA A 114 20.56 9.90 -8.08
C ALA A 114 21.97 10.11 -8.61
N SER A 115 22.10 10.61 -9.83
CA SER A 115 23.33 11.12 -10.39
C SER A 115 23.34 12.64 -10.33
N ALA A 116 24.51 13.23 -10.05
CA ALA A 116 24.68 14.68 -9.95
C ALA A 116 24.12 15.41 -11.17
N ASN A 117 23.37 16.47 -10.92
CA ASN A 117 22.75 17.33 -11.92
C ASN A 117 21.78 16.62 -12.90
N LYS A 118 21.28 15.44 -12.52
CA LYS A 118 20.20 14.77 -13.26
C LYS A 118 18.85 14.97 -12.57
N ILE A 119 17.82 15.11 -13.39
CA ILE A 119 16.44 15.24 -12.91
C ILE A 119 15.97 13.90 -12.38
N VAL A 120 15.45 13.88 -11.17
CA VAL A 120 14.82 12.74 -10.50
C VAL A 120 13.33 13.06 -10.34
N PRO A 121 12.45 12.42 -11.12
CA PRO A 121 11.01 12.60 -11.00
C PRO A 121 10.46 11.92 -9.74
N MET A 122 9.44 12.51 -9.15
CA MET A 122 8.69 11.96 -8.02
C MET A 122 7.51 11.09 -8.50
N PRO A 123 6.99 10.20 -7.64
CA PRO A 123 5.82 9.39 -7.98
C PRO A 123 4.56 10.24 -8.16
N THR A 124 3.57 9.68 -8.84
CA THR A 124 2.23 10.27 -8.96
C THR A 124 1.36 9.85 -7.77
N LEU A 125 0.85 10.83 -7.04
CA LEU A 125 -0.08 10.63 -5.92
C LEU A 125 -1.40 11.40 -6.11
N GLY A 126 -1.48 12.27 -7.12
CA GLY A 126 -2.65 13.11 -7.39
C GLY A 126 -2.49 14.54 -6.91
N SER A 127 -3.63 15.20 -6.67
CA SER A 127 -3.63 16.60 -6.22
C SER A 127 -3.30 16.68 -4.74
N GLY A 128 -2.13 17.31 -4.45
CA GLY A 128 -1.73 17.66 -3.09
C GLY A 128 -2.66 18.62 -2.37
N PRO A 129 -2.15 19.37 -1.42
CA PRO A 129 -0.72 19.67 -1.29
C PRO A 129 0.08 18.59 -0.55
N TYR A 130 1.23 18.23 -1.11
CA TYR A 130 2.20 17.35 -0.45
C TYR A 130 3.44 18.15 -0.01
N THR A 131 4.08 17.68 1.05
CA THR A 131 5.43 18.12 1.43
C THR A 131 6.41 17.02 1.02
N VAL A 132 7.46 17.37 0.30
CA VAL A 132 8.50 16.43 -0.18
C VAL A 132 9.84 16.82 0.42
N ASP A 133 10.36 15.99 1.31
CA ASP A 133 11.75 16.03 1.75
C ASP A 133 12.57 15.12 0.82
N TYR A 134 13.55 15.70 0.14
CA TYR A 134 14.35 14.97 -0.85
C TYR A 134 15.55 14.24 -0.25
N GLY A 135 15.80 14.38 1.07
CA GLY A 135 16.89 13.72 1.77
C GLY A 135 18.27 14.35 1.55
N ASP A 136 18.36 15.50 0.89
CA ASP A 136 19.59 16.29 0.70
C ASP A 136 19.57 17.63 1.45
N GLY A 137 18.65 17.76 2.42
CA GLY A 137 18.42 18.98 3.19
C GLY A 137 17.47 19.97 2.53
N LYS A 138 16.92 19.64 1.37
CA LYS A 138 15.92 20.46 0.69
C LYS A 138 14.53 19.87 0.84
N VAL A 139 13.57 20.75 1.11
CA VAL A 139 12.15 20.40 1.28
C VAL A 139 11.32 21.30 0.38
N ALA A 140 10.36 20.71 -0.33
CA ALA A 140 9.34 21.43 -1.08
C ALA A 140 7.97 21.29 -0.41
N HIS A 141 7.23 22.38 -0.33
CA HIS A 141 5.90 22.44 0.26
C HIS A 141 4.85 22.67 -0.82
N GLU A 142 3.61 22.27 -0.54
CA GLU A 142 2.45 22.47 -1.43
C GLU A 142 2.62 21.86 -2.83
N VAL A 143 3.32 20.74 -2.91
CA VAL A 143 3.63 20.07 -4.17
C VAL A 143 2.41 19.32 -4.70
N ASN A 144 2.16 19.45 -6.01
CA ASN A 144 1.19 18.63 -6.74
C ASN A 144 1.91 17.48 -7.47
N LEU A 145 1.55 16.24 -7.15
CA LEU A 145 2.15 15.02 -7.71
C LEU A 145 1.18 14.34 -8.69
N ARG A 146 0.63 15.12 -9.65
CA ARG A 146 -0.49 14.68 -10.53
C ARG A 146 -0.10 13.78 -11.68
N ALA A 147 1.12 13.90 -12.20
CA ALA A 147 1.54 13.12 -13.36
C ALA A 147 3.06 12.89 -13.36
N PRO A 148 3.52 11.68 -13.72
CA PRO A 148 4.93 11.40 -13.85
C PRO A 148 5.51 12.14 -15.08
N GLY A 149 6.72 12.66 -14.93
CA GLY A 149 7.50 13.17 -16.07
C GLY A 149 7.19 14.58 -16.56
N TYR A 150 6.26 15.31 -15.93
CA TYR A 150 6.04 16.72 -16.25
C TYR A 150 6.93 17.61 -15.39
N THR A 151 8.00 18.13 -15.99
CA THR A 151 8.93 19.11 -15.38
C THR A 151 8.32 20.49 -15.14
N GLN A 152 7.08 20.69 -15.52
CA GLN A 152 6.38 21.99 -15.39
C GLN A 152 5.72 22.19 -14.01
N TYR A 153 5.65 21.17 -13.16
CA TYR A 153 5.12 21.32 -11.81
C TYR A 153 6.27 21.39 -10.79
N PRO A 154 6.52 22.57 -10.17
CA PRO A 154 7.54 22.69 -9.12
C PRO A 154 7.35 21.63 -8.03
N GLY A 155 8.46 20.98 -7.63
CA GLY A 155 8.46 19.94 -6.59
C GLY A 155 8.09 18.52 -7.05
N SER A 156 7.53 18.33 -8.25
CA SER A 156 7.30 16.98 -8.81
C SER A 156 8.57 16.32 -9.36
N TYR A 157 9.68 17.00 -9.30
CA TYR A 157 11.01 16.52 -9.63
C TYR A 157 12.06 17.21 -8.76
N HIS A 158 13.23 16.59 -8.64
CA HIS A 158 14.37 17.16 -7.92
C HIS A 158 15.66 16.95 -8.69
N THR A 159 16.66 17.81 -8.45
CA THR A 159 18.01 17.69 -9.01
C THR A 159 19.00 17.70 -7.86
N TYR A 160 19.68 16.58 -7.67
CA TYR A 160 20.70 16.42 -6.65
C TYR A 160 22.02 17.00 -7.11
N SER A 161 22.78 17.60 -6.19
CA SER A 161 24.09 18.23 -6.48
C SER A 161 25.24 17.20 -6.55
N ALA A 162 25.05 15.99 -6.02
CA ALA A 162 26.04 14.92 -5.98
C ALA A 162 25.42 13.58 -6.35
N ASP A 163 26.27 12.66 -6.81
CA ASP A 163 25.89 11.25 -6.92
C ASP A 163 25.63 10.69 -5.53
N GLY A 164 24.60 9.86 -5.39
CA GLY A 164 24.31 9.27 -4.10
C GLY A 164 23.00 8.50 -4.03
N GLU A 165 22.76 7.96 -2.86
CA GLU A 165 21.48 7.36 -2.49
C GLU A 165 20.83 8.27 -1.44
N TYR A 166 19.59 8.64 -1.69
CA TYR A 166 18.85 9.60 -0.87
C TYR A 166 17.53 8.98 -0.42
N THR A 167 17.13 9.26 0.82
CA THR A 167 15.81 8.86 1.33
C THR A 167 14.84 10.01 1.12
N VAL A 168 13.84 9.77 0.27
CA VAL A 168 12.76 10.71 0.00
C VAL A 168 11.59 10.41 0.91
N THR A 169 11.05 11.46 1.54
CA THR A 169 9.83 11.36 2.36
C THR A 169 8.77 12.30 1.80
N ILE A 170 7.63 11.74 1.41
CA ILE A 170 6.47 12.51 0.95
C ILE A 170 5.41 12.44 2.03
N LYS A 171 4.91 13.59 2.50
CA LYS A 171 3.84 13.70 3.49
C LYS A 171 2.66 14.47 2.90
N GLY A 172 1.45 14.06 3.23
CA GLY A 172 0.29 14.78 2.74
C GLY A 172 -1.04 14.04 2.90
N PRO A 173 -2.07 14.54 2.21
CA PRO A 173 -3.42 14.00 2.26
C PRO A 173 -3.52 12.64 1.58
N ALA A 174 -4.72 12.04 1.61
CA ALA A 174 -5.07 10.86 0.84
C ALA A 174 -4.73 11.06 -0.65
N ALA A 175 -4.09 10.05 -1.24
CA ALA A 175 -3.72 10.10 -2.65
C ALA A 175 -4.89 9.65 -3.55
N THR A 176 -5.09 10.36 -4.65
CA THR A 176 -6.12 10.03 -5.65
C THR A 176 -5.59 9.20 -6.82
N ALA A 177 -4.28 9.02 -6.87
CA ALA A 177 -3.56 8.16 -7.82
C ALA A 177 -2.35 7.55 -7.12
N PHE A 178 -1.83 6.45 -7.63
CA PHE A 178 -0.63 5.85 -7.09
C PHE A 178 0.18 5.18 -8.20
N SER A 179 1.30 5.81 -8.60
CA SER A 179 2.15 5.27 -9.65
C SER A 179 3.57 5.83 -9.57
N PHE A 180 4.54 4.97 -9.77
CA PHE A 180 5.96 5.30 -9.90
C PHE A 180 6.44 5.21 -11.36
N ARG A 181 5.62 4.70 -12.26
CA ARG A 181 5.96 4.58 -13.68
C ARG A 181 6.20 5.94 -14.33
N GLY A 182 7.05 5.94 -15.35
CA GLY A 182 7.21 7.10 -16.23
C GLY A 182 6.08 7.25 -17.25
N THR A 183 6.23 8.23 -18.15
CA THR A 183 5.38 8.36 -19.33
C THR A 183 5.72 7.28 -20.36
N ARG A 184 4.71 6.73 -21.03
CA ARG A 184 4.90 5.81 -22.16
C ARG A 184 5.27 6.59 -23.42
N ASN A 185 6.34 6.19 -24.12
CA ASN A 185 6.70 6.74 -25.44
C ASN A 185 5.93 6.00 -26.57
N SER A 186 6.16 6.43 -27.82
CA SER A 186 5.58 5.81 -29.02
C SER A 186 5.90 4.32 -29.18
N ASP A 187 7.04 3.88 -28.64
CA ASP A 187 7.52 2.50 -28.72
C ASP A 187 7.03 1.65 -27.53
N LEU A 188 6.04 2.15 -26.79
CA LEU A 188 5.45 1.53 -25.60
C LEU A 188 6.43 1.35 -24.44
N GLN A 189 7.57 2.04 -24.42
CA GLN A 189 8.53 2.02 -23.33
C GLN A 189 8.22 3.13 -22.31
N TYR A 190 8.41 2.84 -21.04
CA TYR A 190 8.32 3.85 -19.98
C TYR A 190 9.60 4.67 -19.93
N ILE A 191 9.45 5.99 -20.05
CA ILE A 191 10.54 6.96 -19.94
C ILE A 191 10.38 7.76 -18.66
N ASN A 192 11.51 8.11 -18.03
CA ASN A 192 11.54 8.90 -16.80
C ASN A 192 10.67 8.33 -15.66
N PRO A 193 10.72 7.02 -15.34
CA PRO A 193 10.09 6.53 -14.12
C PRO A 193 10.75 7.18 -12.91
N CYS A 194 10.04 7.26 -11.78
CA CYS A 194 10.68 7.59 -10.52
C CYS A 194 11.77 6.54 -10.24
N PRO A 195 13.05 6.92 -10.05
CA PRO A 195 14.14 5.97 -9.87
C PRO A 195 14.22 5.44 -8.43
N ALA A 196 13.05 5.13 -7.83
CA ALA A 196 13.00 4.53 -6.52
C ALA A 196 13.73 3.18 -6.54
N LYS A 197 14.56 2.96 -5.51
CA LYS A 197 15.33 1.74 -5.29
C LYS A 197 14.61 0.81 -4.31
N SER A 198 14.15 1.34 -3.20
CA SER A 198 13.43 0.59 -2.17
C SER A 198 12.24 1.39 -1.67
N ILE A 199 11.08 0.74 -1.50
CA ILE A 199 9.92 1.34 -0.84
C ILE A 199 9.94 0.87 0.62
N LEU A 200 10.15 1.81 1.55
CA LEU A 200 10.40 1.51 2.97
C LEU A 200 9.12 1.61 3.81
N LYS A 201 8.25 2.56 3.48
CA LYS A 201 7.03 2.82 4.24
C LYS A 201 5.96 3.48 3.37
N ASN A 202 4.71 3.09 3.55
CA ASN A 202 3.56 3.82 3.05
C ASN A 202 2.43 3.82 4.08
N THR A 203 2.07 5.00 4.57
CA THR A 203 0.90 5.24 5.42
C THR A 203 -0.02 6.29 4.81
N ILE A 204 0.29 6.78 3.59
CA ILE A 204 -0.62 7.64 2.83
C ILE A 204 -1.85 6.80 2.47
N ASP A 205 -3.02 7.36 2.73
CA ASP A 205 -4.29 6.73 2.33
C ASP A 205 -4.42 6.74 0.81
N ILE A 206 -4.42 5.55 0.22
CA ILE A 206 -4.65 5.31 -1.20
C ILE A 206 -5.97 4.56 -1.44
N SER A 207 -6.92 4.63 -0.48
CA SER A 207 -8.20 3.91 -0.54
C SER A 207 -9.08 4.29 -1.75
N CYS A 208 -8.85 5.44 -2.37
CA CYS A 208 -9.51 5.85 -3.61
C CYS A 208 -8.95 5.16 -4.86
N VAL A 209 -7.79 4.47 -4.76
CA VAL A 209 -7.16 3.81 -5.90
C VAL A 209 -7.87 2.48 -6.19
N THR A 210 -8.40 2.34 -7.40
CA THR A 210 -9.12 1.14 -7.85
C THR A 210 -8.36 0.33 -8.89
N SER A 211 -7.24 0.86 -9.42
CA SER A 211 -6.35 0.19 -10.36
C SER A 211 -4.90 0.46 -9.99
N LEU A 212 -4.12 -0.60 -9.93
CA LEU A 212 -2.66 -0.56 -9.81
C LEU A 212 -1.98 -1.06 -11.10
N GLU A 213 -2.74 -1.10 -12.19
CA GLU A 213 -2.20 -1.49 -13.49
C GLU A 213 -0.99 -0.65 -13.86
N ASP A 214 0.11 -1.31 -14.23
CA ASP A 214 1.39 -0.68 -14.60
C ASP A 214 2.04 0.20 -13.51
N ALA A 215 1.57 0.23 -12.26
CA ALA A 215 1.99 1.25 -11.28
C ALA A 215 3.51 1.37 -11.08
N PHE A 216 4.26 0.30 -11.27
CA PHE A 216 5.72 0.25 -11.18
C PHE A 216 6.37 -0.32 -12.45
N SER A 217 5.61 -0.56 -13.53
CA SER A 217 6.11 -1.22 -14.73
C SER A 217 7.34 -0.49 -15.30
N GLY A 218 8.37 -1.26 -15.66
CA GLY A 218 9.62 -0.76 -16.25
C GLY A 218 10.58 -0.07 -15.28
N MET A 219 10.33 -0.12 -13.97
CA MET A 219 11.22 0.46 -12.96
C MET A 219 12.46 -0.41 -12.72
N LYS A 220 13.46 -0.27 -13.59
CA LYS A 220 14.72 -1.03 -13.50
C LYS A 220 15.57 -0.71 -12.26
N SER A 221 15.31 0.39 -11.56
CA SER A 221 15.99 0.77 -10.32
C SER A 221 15.41 0.12 -9.08
N LEU A 222 14.15 -0.36 -9.13
CA LEU A 222 13.45 -0.91 -7.97
C LEU A 222 14.06 -2.26 -7.56
N GLU A 223 14.57 -2.35 -6.32
CA GLU A 223 15.22 -3.53 -5.75
C GLU A 223 14.34 -4.22 -4.70
N SER A 224 13.57 -3.45 -3.91
CA SER A 224 12.74 -4.03 -2.85
C SER A 224 11.46 -3.25 -2.54
N ILE A 225 10.44 -3.99 -2.05
CA ILE A 225 9.24 -3.47 -1.38
C ILE A 225 9.26 -4.03 0.05
N GLU A 226 9.52 -3.19 1.04
CA GLU A 226 9.79 -3.62 2.42
C GLU A 226 8.60 -3.43 3.38
N CYS A 227 7.49 -2.89 2.88
CA CYS A 227 6.30 -2.60 3.67
C CYS A 227 5.02 -3.11 3.00
N ASP A 228 3.93 -3.17 3.77
CA ASP A 228 2.58 -3.35 3.21
C ASP A 228 2.15 -2.09 2.47
N LEU A 229 2.58 -2.02 1.21
CA LEU A 229 2.47 -0.82 0.37
C LEU A 229 1.02 -0.44 0.08
N PHE A 230 0.12 -1.43 0.04
CA PHE A 230 -1.23 -1.30 -0.48
C PHE A 230 -2.32 -1.46 0.59
N GLU A 231 -1.98 -1.44 1.88
CA GLU A 231 -2.90 -1.70 2.99
C GLU A 231 -4.23 -0.95 2.86
N SER A 232 -4.19 0.35 2.58
CA SER A 232 -5.40 1.18 2.55
C SER A 232 -6.28 0.99 1.31
N CYS A 233 -5.79 0.37 0.22
CA CYS A 233 -6.59 0.11 -0.99
C CYS A 233 -7.02 -1.35 -1.16
N LYS A 234 -6.67 -2.24 -0.22
CA LYS A 234 -7.20 -3.62 -0.17
C LYS A 234 -8.72 -3.60 -0.27
N GLY A 235 -9.32 -4.56 -0.95
CA GLY A 235 -10.76 -4.62 -1.14
C GLY A 235 -11.37 -3.59 -2.11
N ARG A 236 -10.56 -2.74 -2.76
CA ARG A 236 -11.02 -1.78 -3.78
C ARG A 236 -10.36 -1.95 -5.14
N VAL A 237 -9.12 -2.40 -5.16
CA VAL A 237 -8.36 -2.61 -6.39
C VAL A 237 -8.97 -3.74 -7.20
N THR A 238 -9.21 -3.48 -8.48
CA THR A 238 -9.82 -4.45 -9.42
C THR A 238 -8.82 -5.07 -10.37
N THR A 239 -7.64 -4.44 -10.57
CA THR A 239 -6.56 -4.95 -11.43
C THR A 239 -5.19 -4.58 -10.90
N CYS A 240 -4.26 -5.53 -10.97
CA CYS A 240 -2.83 -5.41 -10.72
C CYS A 240 -2.03 -5.87 -11.95
N ALA A 241 -2.63 -5.84 -13.15
CA ALA A 241 -1.95 -6.25 -14.38
C ALA A 241 -0.68 -5.42 -14.60
N ASN A 242 0.41 -6.07 -14.98
CA ASN A 242 1.72 -5.45 -15.25
C ASN A 242 2.32 -4.63 -14.09
N ILE A 243 1.84 -4.77 -12.87
CA ILE A 243 2.18 -3.85 -11.76
C ILE A 243 3.69 -3.71 -11.56
N PHE A 244 4.47 -4.80 -11.67
CA PHE A 244 5.94 -4.81 -11.60
C PHE A 244 6.57 -5.39 -12.86
N ASP A 245 5.86 -5.42 -13.99
CA ASP A 245 6.40 -5.92 -15.26
C ASP A 245 7.72 -5.22 -15.59
N GLN A 246 8.75 -5.99 -15.94
CA GLN A 246 10.10 -5.50 -16.30
C GLN A 246 10.82 -4.71 -15.19
N CYS A 247 10.48 -4.90 -13.92
CA CYS A 247 11.28 -4.43 -12.79
C CYS A 247 12.48 -5.36 -12.59
N THR A 248 13.46 -5.31 -13.51
CA THR A 248 14.53 -6.31 -13.67
C THR A 248 15.49 -6.41 -12.49
N ASN A 249 15.43 -5.53 -11.51
CA ASN A 249 16.20 -5.56 -10.27
C ASN A 249 15.36 -5.80 -9.01
N LEU A 250 14.05 -6.03 -9.14
CA LEU A 250 13.20 -6.30 -7.98
C LEU A 250 13.47 -7.71 -7.45
N HIS A 251 14.21 -7.80 -6.34
CA HIS A 251 14.64 -9.06 -5.71
C HIS A 251 13.72 -9.52 -4.59
N THR A 252 13.09 -8.58 -3.87
CA THR A 252 12.27 -8.87 -2.70
C THR A 252 10.99 -8.06 -2.68
N ILE A 253 9.92 -8.71 -2.22
CA ILE A 253 8.62 -8.06 -1.97
C ILE A 253 8.16 -8.39 -0.56
N TYR A 254 7.34 -7.51 0.00
CA TYR A 254 6.70 -7.71 1.29
C TYR A 254 5.87 -9.01 1.30
N ASN A 255 5.96 -9.78 2.38
CA ASN A 255 5.15 -11.00 2.51
C ASN A 255 3.67 -10.62 2.66
N GLY A 256 2.84 -11.12 1.75
CA GLY A 256 1.43 -10.75 1.70
C GLY A 256 1.14 -9.43 0.97
N LEU A 257 2.01 -9.00 0.04
CA LEU A 257 1.84 -7.74 -0.69
C LEU A 257 0.45 -7.57 -1.32
N PHE A 258 -0.17 -8.65 -1.81
CA PHE A 258 -1.53 -8.66 -2.35
C PHE A 258 -2.54 -9.37 -1.44
N GLU A 259 -2.17 -9.65 -0.18
CA GLU A 259 -3.09 -10.27 0.77
C GLU A 259 -4.34 -9.40 0.96
N GLY A 260 -5.53 -10.00 0.80
CA GLY A 260 -6.81 -9.31 0.96
C GLY A 260 -7.29 -8.50 -0.26
N PHE A 261 -6.68 -8.70 -1.45
CA PHE A 261 -7.14 -8.09 -2.70
C PHE A 261 -8.37 -8.84 -3.25
N ASP A 262 -9.45 -8.87 -2.47
CA ASP A 262 -10.66 -9.67 -2.72
C ASP A 262 -11.48 -9.23 -3.94
N LYS A 263 -11.23 -8.03 -4.49
CA LYS A 263 -11.88 -7.50 -5.70
C LYS A 263 -10.99 -7.59 -6.95
N CYS A 264 -9.69 -7.84 -6.77
CA CYS A 264 -8.77 -7.89 -7.89
C CYS A 264 -9.01 -9.13 -8.75
N THR A 265 -9.21 -8.91 -10.05
CA THR A 265 -9.51 -9.98 -11.00
C THR A 265 -8.34 -10.34 -11.91
N ASP A 266 -7.36 -9.45 -12.06
CA ASP A 266 -6.27 -9.60 -13.03
C ASP A 266 -4.90 -9.33 -12.38
N PHE A 267 -4.07 -10.37 -12.33
CA PHE A 267 -2.66 -10.34 -11.92
C PHE A 267 -1.72 -10.70 -13.08
N SER A 268 -2.20 -10.61 -14.32
CA SER A 268 -1.37 -10.91 -15.48
C SER A 268 -0.11 -10.05 -15.50
N LEU A 269 1.05 -10.68 -15.81
CA LEU A 269 2.36 -10.02 -15.88
C LEU A 269 2.79 -9.29 -14.59
N ALA A 270 2.14 -9.57 -13.43
CA ALA A 270 2.38 -8.81 -12.21
C ALA A 270 3.85 -8.77 -11.78
N PHE A 271 4.62 -9.83 -12.02
CA PHE A 271 6.04 -9.94 -11.70
C PHE A 271 6.90 -10.39 -12.89
N HIS A 272 6.37 -10.29 -14.11
CA HIS A 272 7.07 -10.72 -15.33
C HIS A 272 8.40 -9.97 -15.50
N TYR A 273 9.48 -10.70 -15.86
CA TYR A 273 10.83 -10.15 -15.98
C TYR A 273 11.35 -9.41 -14.73
N THR A 274 10.97 -9.84 -13.54
CA THR A 274 11.60 -9.36 -12.28
C THR A 274 12.81 -10.24 -11.92
N ALA A 275 13.52 -9.86 -10.84
CA ALA A 275 14.64 -10.64 -10.30
C ALA A 275 14.30 -11.28 -8.94
N LEU A 276 13.02 -11.53 -8.66
CA LEU A 276 12.59 -12.08 -7.38
C LEU A 276 13.36 -13.35 -7.00
N ASN A 277 13.86 -13.40 -5.75
CA ASN A 277 14.56 -14.56 -5.21
C ASN A 277 13.60 -15.66 -4.71
N SER A 278 12.36 -15.28 -4.39
CA SER A 278 11.32 -16.21 -3.94
C SER A 278 9.92 -15.61 -4.13
N ILE A 279 8.91 -16.47 -4.18
CA ILE A 279 7.49 -16.10 -4.10
C ILE A 279 7.06 -16.26 -2.65
N PRO A 280 6.67 -15.20 -1.92
CA PRO A 280 6.14 -15.34 -0.57
C PRO A 280 4.83 -16.14 -0.55
N ALA A 281 4.64 -17.01 0.45
CA ALA A 281 3.50 -17.93 0.49
C ALA A 281 2.13 -17.21 0.53
N ASN A 282 2.06 -16.04 1.18
CA ASN A 282 0.82 -15.27 1.33
C ASN A 282 0.56 -14.29 0.17
N THR A 283 1.31 -14.38 -0.94
CA THR A 283 1.22 -13.39 -2.03
C THR A 283 -0.21 -13.16 -2.51
N PHE A 284 -1.02 -14.21 -2.66
CA PHE A 284 -2.42 -14.10 -3.13
C PHE A 284 -3.45 -14.55 -2.08
N ARG A 285 -3.09 -14.52 -0.80
CA ARG A 285 -4.02 -14.88 0.26
C ARG A 285 -5.23 -13.94 0.25
N GLY A 286 -6.45 -14.49 0.27
CA GLY A 286 -7.69 -13.73 0.22
C GLY A 286 -8.04 -13.11 -1.14
N CYS A 287 -7.32 -13.42 -2.23
CA CYS A 287 -7.62 -12.94 -3.58
C CYS A 287 -8.77 -13.74 -4.22
N THR A 288 -9.94 -13.72 -3.59
CA THR A 288 -11.06 -14.59 -3.94
C THR A 288 -11.72 -14.30 -5.31
N SER A 289 -11.58 -13.07 -5.81
CA SER A 289 -12.08 -12.68 -7.15
C SER A 289 -11.09 -12.87 -8.29
N ALA A 290 -9.85 -13.29 -8.00
CA ALA A 290 -8.81 -13.44 -9.02
C ALA A 290 -9.23 -14.41 -10.12
N VAL A 291 -9.07 -13.97 -11.38
CA VAL A 291 -9.42 -14.74 -12.58
C VAL A 291 -8.20 -15.04 -13.43
N LYS A 292 -7.27 -14.07 -13.57
CA LYS A 292 -6.14 -14.16 -14.50
C LYS A 292 -4.81 -14.08 -13.80
N PHE A 293 -3.95 -15.04 -14.14
CA PHE A 293 -2.55 -15.13 -13.70
C PHE A 293 -1.61 -15.34 -14.90
N ASN A 294 -1.98 -14.81 -16.08
CA ASN A 294 -1.20 -14.99 -17.29
C ASN A 294 0.19 -14.35 -17.16
N SER A 295 1.25 -15.13 -17.36
CA SER A 295 2.65 -14.69 -17.26
C SER A 295 3.03 -14.04 -15.92
N THR A 296 2.28 -14.28 -14.85
CA THR A 296 2.47 -13.59 -13.55
C THR A 296 3.89 -13.71 -13.03
N PHE A 297 4.52 -14.88 -13.14
CA PHE A 297 5.89 -15.15 -12.71
C PHE A 297 6.80 -15.57 -13.87
N SER A 298 6.43 -15.29 -15.11
CA SER A 298 7.23 -15.69 -16.28
C SER A 298 8.57 -14.96 -16.30
N ALA A 299 9.61 -15.68 -16.74
CA ALA A 299 10.96 -15.18 -16.95
C ALA A 299 11.65 -14.61 -15.69
N ILE A 300 11.49 -15.31 -14.56
CA ILE A 300 12.17 -14.98 -13.28
C ILE A 300 13.15 -16.10 -12.93
N PRO A 301 14.39 -16.07 -13.41
CA PRO A 301 15.33 -17.20 -13.29
C PRO A 301 15.78 -17.49 -11.85
N ASN A 302 15.64 -16.55 -10.93
CA ASN A 302 16.07 -16.71 -9.54
C ASN A 302 15.05 -17.47 -8.66
N ILE A 303 13.83 -17.67 -9.13
CA ILE A 303 12.84 -18.47 -8.39
C ILE A 303 13.18 -19.94 -8.55
N LEU A 304 13.45 -20.61 -7.42
CA LEU A 304 13.82 -22.02 -7.36
C LEU A 304 12.69 -22.93 -6.84
N SER A 305 11.62 -22.36 -6.30
CA SER A 305 10.46 -23.09 -5.77
C SER A 305 9.17 -22.28 -5.83
N ILE A 306 8.04 -22.98 -5.97
CA ILE A 306 6.70 -22.42 -5.84
C ILE A 306 6.19 -22.80 -4.45
N PRO A 307 5.68 -21.84 -3.64
CA PRO A 307 5.12 -22.19 -2.32
C PRO A 307 3.85 -23.02 -2.45
N ALA A 308 3.66 -23.99 -1.56
CA ALA A 308 2.42 -24.75 -1.47
C ALA A 308 1.25 -23.81 -1.11
N GLY A 309 0.07 -24.08 -1.67
CA GLY A 309 -1.13 -23.29 -1.40
C GLY A 309 -1.15 -21.88 -1.99
N LEU A 310 -0.22 -21.53 -2.88
CA LEU A 310 -0.13 -20.19 -3.50
C LEU A 310 -1.46 -19.67 -4.05
N PHE A 311 -2.32 -20.56 -4.58
CA PHE A 311 -3.61 -20.21 -5.19
C PHE A 311 -4.82 -20.75 -4.43
N ASP A 312 -4.66 -21.16 -3.16
CA ASP A 312 -5.76 -21.83 -2.43
C ASP A 312 -6.99 -20.94 -2.23
N ASP A 313 -6.82 -19.64 -2.11
CA ASP A 313 -7.94 -18.68 -2.01
C ASP A 313 -8.44 -18.17 -3.37
N CYS A 314 -7.75 -18.50 -4.47
CA CYS A 314 -8.08 -18.03 -5.81
C CYS A 314 -9.14 -18.91 -6.49
N VAL A 315 -10.27 -19.12 -5.81
CA VAL A 315 -11.33 -20.07 -6.21
C VAL A 315 -12.04 -19.71 -7.52
N ASN A 316 -11.88 -18.49 -8.00
CA ASN A 316 -12.43 -18.01 -9.27
C ASN A 316 -11.41 -17.99 -10.42
N ALA A 317 -10.17 -18.43 -10.17
CA ALA A 317 -9.11 -18.42 -11.17
C ALA A 317 -9.43 -19.30 -12.37
N LYS A 318 -9.21 -18.75 -13.57
CA LYS A 318 -9.49 -19.41 -14.86
C LYS A 318 -8.29 -19.52 -15.76
N GLU A 319 -7.36 -18.55 -15.72
CA GLU A 319 -6.30 -18.40 -16.71
C GLU A 319 -4.94 -18.41 -16.05
N PHE A 320 -4.10 -19.36 -16.44
CA PHE A 320 -2.74 -19.59 -15.99
C PHE A 320 -1.73 -19.70 -17.16
N ALA A 321 -2.01 -19.01 -18.28
CA ALA A 321 -1.12 -19.09 -19.42
C ALA A 321 0.27 -18.53 -19.08
N PHE A 322 1.32 -19.31 -19.34
CA PHE A 322 2.72 -18.93 -19.14
C PHE A 322 3.07 -18.48 -17.70
N THR A 323 2.24 -18.82 -16.70
CA THR A 323 2.39 -18.32 -15.32
C THR A 323 3.76 -18.59 -14.72
N PHE A 324 4.34 -19.74 -14.99
CA PHE A 324 5.64 -20.22 -14.50
C PHE A 324 6.61 -20.55 -15.63
N GLU A 325 6.46 -19.90 -16.77
CA GLU A 325 7.34 -20.08 -17.92
C GLU A 325 8.76 -19.60 -17.62
N LEU A 326 9.77 -20.30 -18.13
CA LEU A 326 11.19 -19.93 -18.02
C LEU A 326 11.73 -19.83 -16.56
N LEU A 327 11.18 -20.63 -15.65
CA LEU A 327 11.67 -20.70 -14.27
C LEU A 327 12.71 -21.82 -14.07
N ASN A 328 13.59 -21.62 -13.07
CA ASN A 328 14.58 -22.62 -12.65
C ASN A 328 14.07 -23.54 -11.52
N ILE A 329 12.77 -23.74 -11.41
CA ILE A 329 12.16 -24.57 -10.37
C ILE A 329 12.50 -26.06 -10.60
N SER A 330 12.83 -26.77 -9.53
CA SER A 330 13.08 -28.24 -9.61
C SER A 330 11.81 -29.07 -9.42
N SER A 331 10.82 -28.55 -8.70
CA SER A 331 9.57 -29.27 -8.40
C SER A 331 8.37 -28.34 -8.35
N VAL A 332 7.20 -28.89 -8.65
CA VAL A 332 5.91 -28.24 -8.48
C VAL A 332 5.26 -28.80 -7.23
N PRO A 333 4.64 -27.98 -6.35
CA PRO A 333 3.92 -28.47 -5.18
C PRO A 333 2.74 -29.37 -5.55
N GLU A 334 2.47 -30.35 -4.71
CA GLU A 334 1.22 -31.12 -4.81
C GLU A 334 0.01 -30.19 -4.75
N ARG A 335 -1.02 -30.54 -5.51
CA ARG A 335 -2.33 -29.88 -5.46
C ARG A 335 -2.29 -28.37 -5.72
N LEU A 336 -1.24 -27.84 -6.39
CA LEU A 336 -1.03 -26.41 -6.61
C LEU A 336 -2.28 -25.67 -7.12
N PHE A 337 -3.07 -26.31 -8.01
CA PHE A 337 -4.28 -25.73 -8.59
C PHE A 337 -5.58 -26.37 -8.06
N ALA A 338 -5.52 -27.23 -7.04
CA ALA A 338 -6.67 -28.04 -6.62
C ALA A 338 -7.91 -27.23 -6.15
N LYS A 339 -7.72 -25.99 -5.73
CA LYS A 339 -8.80 -25.07 -5.37
C LYS A 339 -9.32 -24.23 -6.54
N CYS A 340 -8.58 -24.19 -7.66
CA CYS A 340 -8.95 -23.44 -8.86
C CYS A 340 -9.90 -24.27 -9.76
N VAL A 341 -11.02 -24.67 -9.21
CA VAL A 341 -11.98 -25.59 -9.88
C VAL A 341 -12.59 -25.03 -11.16
N LYS A 342 -12.51 -23.72 -11.38
CA LYS A 342 -12.99 -23.02 -12.60
C LYS A 342 -11.89 -22.83 -13.65
N ALA A 343 -10.68 -23.32 -13.40
CA ALA A 343 -9.55 -23.13 -14.31
C ALA A 343 -9.78 -23.84 -15.65
N THR A 344 -9.65 -23.08 -16.73
CA THR A 344 -9.87 -23.56 -18.11
C THR A 344 -8.61 -23.50 -18.95
N PHE A 345 -7.62 -22.66 -18.60
CA PHE A 345 -6.55 -22.28 -19.51
C PHE A 345 -5.15 -22.40 -18.86
N PHE A 346 -4.39 -23.41 -19.27
CA PHE A 346 -3.03 -23.71 -18.80
C PHE A 346 -2.00 -23.73 -19.94
N ARG A 347 -2.23 -22.92 -20.99
CA ARG A 347 -1.27 -22.84 -22.11
C ARG A 347 0.10 -22.41 -21.62
N GLY A 348 1.16 -23.20 -21.91
CA GLY A 348 2.54 -22.86 -21.62
C GLY A 348 2.85 -22.63 -20.13
N THR A 349 2.00 -23.07 -19.20
CA THR A 349 2.13 -22.75 -17.77
C THR A 349 3.53 -23.01 -17.22
N PHE A 350 4.18 -24.08 -17.61
CA PHE A 350 5.55 -24.44 -17.20
C PHE A 350 6.52 -24.50 -18.38
N ARG A 351 6.18 -23.92 -19.52
CA ARG A 351 6.99 -23.96 -20.74
C ARG A 351 8.43 -23.51 -20.47
N GLN A 352 9.40 -24.28 -20.98
CA GLN A 352 10.83 -23.98 -20.86
C GLN A 352 11.36 -23.86 -19.41
N SER A 353 10.65 -24.41 -18.43
CA SER A 353 11.10 -24.45 -17.04
C SER A 353 11.97 -25.66 -16.76
N HIS A 354 12.93 -25.54 -15.82
CA HIS A 354 13.84 -26.63 -15.44
C HIS A 354 13.19 -27.66 -14.49
N VAL A 355 11.87 -27.76 -14.51
CA VAL A 355 11.13 -28.67 -13.65
C VAL A 355 11.53 -30.13 -13.87
N THR A 356 11.84 -30.84 -12.77
CA THR A 356 12.16 -32.27 -12.80
C THR A 356 11.02 -33.14 -12.30
N THR A 357 10.28 -32.64 -11.29
CA THR A 357 9.18 -33.38 -10.66
C THR A 357 7.89 -32.60 -10.69
N VAL A 358 6.85 -33.18 -11.28
CA VAL A 358 5.47 -32.66 -11.28
C VAL A 358 4.57 -33.74 -10.69
N PRO A 359 3.92 -33.50 -9.55
CA PRO A 359 3.01 -34.47 -8.96
C PRO A 359 1.79 -34.72 -9.87
N GLY A 360 1.31 -35.99 -9.92
CA GLY A 360 0.15 -36.33 -10.73
C GLY A 360 -1.15 -35.62 -10.30
N ASN A 361 -1.20 -35.13 -9.04
CA ASN A 361 -2.36 -34.41 -8.48
C ASN A 361 -2.25 -32.89 -8.58
N VAL A 362 -1.29 -32.34 -9.35
CA VAL A 362 -1.10 -30.88 -9.49
C VAL A 362 -2.35 -30.17 -9.99
N PHE A 363 -3.12 -30.82 -10.90
CA PHE A 363 -4.39 -30.33 -11.45
C PHE A 363 -5.62 -31.00 -10.83
N GLU A 364 -5.51 -31.55 -9.62
CA GLU A 364 -6.63 -32.20 -8.95
C GLU A 364 -7.83 -31.26 -8.87
N ASN A 365 -9.03 -31.79 -9.14
CA ASN A 365 -10.31 -31.06 -9.20
C ASN A 365 -10.47 -30.04 -10.34
N CYS A 366 -9.48 -29.80 -11.20
CA CYS A 366 -9.59 -28.89 -12.34
C CYS A 366 -10.33 -29.56 -13.52
N ARG A 367 -11.59 -29.87 -13.37
CA ARG A 367 -12.39 -30.59 -14.39
C ARG A 367 -12.82 -29.73 -15.58
N ALA A 368 -12.69 -28.40 -15.47
CA ALA A 368 -13.09 -27.44 -16.50
C ALA A 368 -11.95 -27.13 -17.50
N ILE A 369 -10.78 -27.77 -17.41
CA ILE A 369 -9.64 -27.48 -18.28
C ILE A 369 -9.99 -27.72 -19.76
N GLU A 370 -9.78 -26.71 -20.59
CA GLU A 370 -10.01 -26.74 -22.03
C GLU A 370 -8.71 -26.66 -22.86
N ASN A 371 -7.69 -25.97 -22.34
CA ASN A 371 -6.46 -25.73 -23.07
C ASN A 371 -5.22 -26.00 -22.23
N VAL A 372 -4.41 -26.95 -22.66
CA VAL A 372 -3.10 -27.30 -22.08
C VAL A 372 -1.98 -27.25 -23.11
N SER A 373 -2.19 -26.56 -24.25
CA SER A 373 -1.18 -26.46 -25.29
C SER A 373 0.15 -25.93 -24.74
N SER A 374 1.27 -26.55 -25.14
CA SER A 374 2.61 -26.19 -24.70
C SER A 374 2.84 -26.19 -23.19
N CYS A 375 1.95 -26.77 -22.36
CA CYS A 375 1.99 -26.64 -20.90
C CYS A 375 3.35 -27.03 -20.32
N PHE A 376 3.98 -28.10 -20.82
CA PHE A 376 5.32 -28.57 -20.45
C PHE A 376 6.30 -28.55 -21.64
N GLU A 377 5.99 -27.83 -22.70
CA GLU A 377 6.89 -27.75 -23.87
C GLU A 377 8.30 -27.35 -23.44
N ASN A 378 9.31 -28.11 -23.90
CA ASN A 378 10.73 -27.92 -23.60
C ASN A 378 11.11 -28.06 -22.11
N CYS A 379 10.31 -28.72 -21.28
CA CYS A 379 10.70 -29.15 -19.93
C CYS A 379 11.57 -30.42 -20.02
N SER A 380 12.79 -30.28 -20.56
CA SER A 380 13.68 -31.41 -20.92
C SER A 380 14.18 -32.25 -19.75
N TRP A 381 13.95 -31.79 -18.49
CA TRP A 381 14.38 -32.47 -17.27
C TRP A 381 13.25 -33.20 -16.55
N ILE A 382 12.01 -33.06 -17.00
CA ILE A 382 10.84 -33.66 -16.35
C ILE A 382 10.95 -35.21 -16.38
N THR A 383 10.74 -35.83 -15.24
CA THR A 383 10.85 -37.29 -15.06
C THR A 383 9.52 -38.03 -15.22
N SER A 384 8.40 -37.34 -15.02
CA SER A 384 7.04 -37.87 -15.21
C SER A 384 6.08 -36.73 -15.53
N LEU A 385 5.15 -36.94 -16.44
CA LEU A 385 4.13 -35.99 -16.88
C LEU A 385 2.78 -36.29 -16.22
N PRO A 386 2.01 -35.28 -15.79
CA PRO A 386 0.59 -35.44 -15.45
C PRO A 386 -0.17 -35.97 -16.66
N GLU A 387 -1.02 -36.98 -16.43
CA GLU A 387 -1.74 -37.67 -17.52
C GLU A 387 -2.98 -36.87 -17.97
N MET A 388 -2.78 -35.63 -18.47
CA MET A 388 -3.85 -34.75 -18.93
C MET A 388 -4.61 -35.29 -20.14
N TRP A 389 -4.04 -36.28 -20.86
CA TRP A 389 -4.69 -37.00 -21.96
C TRP A 389 -5.70 -38.04 -21.48
N ASN A 390 -5.85 -38.28 -20.18
CA ASN A 390 -6.88 -39.12 -19.63
C ASN A 390 -8.26 -38.41 -19.67
N THR A 391 -9.04 -38.72 -20.68
CA THR A 391 -10.35 -38.07 -20.93
C THR A 391 -11.39 -38.33 -19.83
N SER A 392 -11.21 -39.38 -19.03
CA SER A 392 -12.09 -39.64 -17.86
C SER A 392 -11.79 -38.61 -16.74
N LEU A 393 -10.58 -38.15 -16.62
CA LEU A 393 -10.19 -37.13 -15.65
C LEU A 393 -10.38 -35.71 -16.18
N TYR A 394 -10.13 -35.48 -17.47
CA TYR A 394 -10.12 -34.16 -18.10
C TYR A 394 -10.96 -34.15 -19.39
N PRO A 395 -12.29 -34.29 -19.30
CA PRO A 395 -13.19 -34.50 -20.46
C PRO A 395 -13.36 -33.24 -21.33
N GLN A 396 -12.97 -32.06 -20.83
CA GLN A 396 -13.19 -30.78 -21.51
C GLN A 396 -11.99 -30.31 -22.36
N ILE A 397 -10.84 -31.00 -22.32
CA ILE A 397 -9.65 -30.55 -23.06
C ILE A 397 -9.89 -30.62 -24.57
N LYS A 398 -9.74 -29.46 -25.22
CA LYS A 398 -9.90 -29.29 -26.68
C LYS A 398 -8.59 -28.93 -27.36
N THR A 399 -7.67 -28.23 -26.65
CA THR A 399 -6.40 -27.71 -27.18
C THR A 399 -5.23 -28.24 -26.37
N TYR A 400 -4.35 -29.01 -27.01
CA TYR A 400 -3.29 -29.77 -26.37
C TYR A 400 -2.00 -29.87 -27.18
N ASN A 401 -1.92 -29.20 -28.32
CA ASN A 401 -0.73 -29.29 -29.21
C ASN A 401 0.55 -28.91 -28.45
N ALA A 402 1.63 -29.64 -28.70
CA ALA A 402 2.92 -29.49 -28.07
C ALA A 402 2.88 -29.55 -26.51
N TYR A 403 1.85 -30.16 -25.90
CA TYR A 403 1.71 -30.29 -24.44
C TYR A 403 3.01 -30.75 -23.77
N ALA A 404 3.64 -31.81 -24.30
CA ALA A 404 4.83 -32.43 -23.77
C ALA A 404 5.99 -32.43 -24.79
N LYS A 405 6.01 -31.53 -25.75
CA LYS A 405 7.07 -31.45 -26.76
C LYS A 405 8.44 -31.32 -26.12
N ASN A 406 9.38 -32.19 -26.55
CA ASN A 406 10.76 -32.26 -26.04
C ASN A 406 10.88 -32.68 -24.53
N CYS A 407 9.88 -33.35 -23.95
CA CYS A 407 9.91 -33.92 -22.59
C CYS A 407 10.40 -35.37 -22.57
N ASN A 408 11.41 -35.71 -23.38
CA ASN A 408 11.81 -37.10 -23.70
C ASN A 408 12.37 -37.90 -22.51
N LYS A 409 12.69 -37.25 -21.37
CA LYS A 409 13.15 -37.92 -20.15
C LYS A 409 12.00 -38.42 -19.28
N ALA A 410 10.77 -38.01 -19.55
CA ALA A 410 9.63 -38.48 -18.77
C ALA A 410 9.41 -39.97 -18.98
N SER A 411 9.32 -40.73 -17.89
CA SER A 411 9.13 -42.19 -17.90
C SER A 411 7.88 -42.64 -18.64
N ASN A 412 6.84 -41.79 -18.61
CA ASN A 412 5.56 -42.02 -19.32
C ASN A 412 5.44 -41.27 -20.64
N TYR A 413 6.53 -40.74 -21.20
CA TYR A 413 6.51 -40.00 -22.48
C TYR A 413 5.99 -40.86 -23.66
N SER A 414 6.27 -42.18 -23.65
CA SER A 414 5.76 -43.11 -24.67
C SER A 414 4.22 -43.20 -24.67
N ALA A 415 3.59 -43.04 -23.52
CA ALA A 415 2.11 -43.04 -23.36
C ALA A 415 1.44 -41.73 -23.81
N VAL A 416 2.20 -40.67 -23.99
CA VAL A 416 1.65 -39.39 -24.46
C VAL A 416 1.20 -39.56 -25.93
N PRO A 417 -0.07 -39.24 -26.28
CA PRO A 417 -0.55 -39.32 -27.65
C PRO A 417 0.28 -38.47 -28.61
N ALA A 418 0.44 -38.93 -29.84
CA ALA A 418 1.27 -38.23 -30.83
C ALA A 418 0.84 -36.79 -31.10
N ALA A 419 -0.45 -36.51 -31.06
CA ALA A 419 -1.01 -35.16 -31.25
C ALA A 419 -0.71 -34.19 -30.07
N TRP A 420 -0.20 -34.70 -28.94
CA TRP A 420 0.15 -33.93 -27.75
C TRP A 420 1.67 -33.66 -27.63
N LYS A 421 2.46 -34.29 -28.49
CA LYS A 421 3.94 -34.14 -28.56
C LYS A 421 4.41 -32.96 -29.46
#